data_27c95b6ce315d468ca56e45770abcc2c
#
_entry.id   27c95b6ce315d468ca56e45770abcc2c
#
_cell.length_a   1.000
_cell.length_b   1.000
_cell.length_c   1.000
_cell.angle_alpha   90.00
_cell.angle_beta   90.00
_cell.angle_gamma   90.00
#
_symmetry.space_group_name_H-M   'P 1'
#
loop_
_entity.id
_entity.type
_entity.pdbx_description
1 polymer ?
#
loop_
_entity_poly.entity_id
_entity_poly.type
_entity_poly.pdbx_seq_one_letter_code
_entity_poly.pdbx_strand_id
1 'polypeptide(L)'
;MNITVYLGANEGNDPFFKEAVRELGAWIGTNGNTLVYGGSKSGLMGELAESVLQAGGKVIGVEPQFFIDAGFVYDEITELITTKDMSERKAKMIELGDAFIAFPGGTGTLEEITEVMSKVSLKHLDAPCILYNLNGY
;
A
#
# COMPACT_ATOMS: atom_id res chain seq x y z
N MET A 1 -11.49 0.76 -9.20
CA MET A 1 -10.63 1.91 -8.83
C MET A 1 -9.28 1.43 -8.32
N ASN A 2 -8.31 2.32 -8.30
CA ASN A 2 -7.01 2.05 -7.70
C ASN A 2 -7.04 2.51 -6.24
N ILE A 3 -6.69 1.60 -5.34
CA ILE A 3 -6.64 1.87 -3.91
C ILE A 3 -5.18 1.82 -3.45
N THR A 4 -4.64 2.96 -3.06
CA THR A 4 -3.29 3.06 -2.53
C THR A 4 -3.32 2.75 -1.03
N VAL A 5 -2.56 1.74 -0.61
CA VAL A 5 -2.48 1.32 0.79
C VAL A 5 -1.07 1.53 1.33
N TYR A 6 -0.99 2.27 2.42
CA TYR A 6 0.26 2.51 3.14
C TYR A 6 0.32 1.61 4.38
N LEU A 7 1.37 0.83 4.48
CA LEU A 7 1.59 -0.06 5.63
C LEU A 7 3.07 -0.38 5.75
N GLY A 8 3.47 -0.83 6.94
CA GLY A 8 4.85 -1.28 7.17
C GLY A 8 5.08 -2.68 6.60
N ALA A 9 6.35 -3.01 6.35
CA ALA A 9 6.74 -4.33 5.86
C ALA A 9 6.72 -5.39 6.96
N ASN A 10 6.91 -5.01 8.21
CA ASN A 10 6.96 -5.93 9.35
C ASN A 10 5.58 -6.46 9.69
N GLU A 11 5.52 -7.72 10.13
CA GLU A 11 4.26 -8.33 10.56
C GLU A 11 3.72 -7.77 11.88
N GLY A 12 4.57 -7.09 12.64
CA GLY A 12 4.22 -6.63 13.97
C GLY A 12 4.20 -7.78 14.97
N ASN A 13 3.71 -7.50 16.20
CA ASN A 13 3.63 -8.51 17.27
C ASN A 13 2.22 -9.08 17.45
N ASP A 14 1.25 -8.58 16.68
CA ASP A 14 -0.16 -8.94 16.83
C ASP A 14 -0.64 -9.73 15.60
N PRO A 15 -1.03 -11.01 15.76
CA PRO A 15 -1.53 -11.81 14.65
C PRO A 15 -2.79 -11.23 13.99
N PHE A 16 -3.54 -10.38 14.69
CA PHE A 16 -4.70 -9.70 14.12
C PHE A 16 -4.33 -8.79 12.96
N PHE A 17 -3.11 -8.24 12.94
CA PHE A 17 -2.65 -7.41 11.83
C PHE A 17 -2.61 -8.20 10.53
N LYS A 18 -2.08 -9.41 10.59
CA LYS A 18 -1.99 -10.29 9.42
C LYS A 18 -3.37 -10.67 8.90
N GLU A 19 -4.28 -11.03 9.81
CA GLU A 19 -5.66 -11.37 9.46
C GLU A 19 -6.40 -10.18 8.84
N ALA A 20 -6.27 -9.00 9.46
CA ALA A 20 -6.91 -7.78 8.96
C ALA A 20 -6.39 -7.39 7.57
N VAL A 21 -5.09 -7.54 7.34
CA VAL A 21 -4.47 -7.28 6.03
C VAL A 21 -5.03 -8.24 4.97
N ARG A 22 -5.18 -9.51 5.31
CA ARG A 22 -5.76 -10.51 4.41
C ARG A 22 -7.22 -10.19 4.06
N GLU A 23 -8.01 -9.76 5.06
CA GLU A 23 -9.39 -9.36 4.83
C GLU A 23 -9.48 -8.13 3.93
N LEU A 24 -8.62 -7.14 4.16
CA LEU A 24 -8.55 -5.95 3.31
C LEU A 24 -8.20 -6.31 1.88
N GLY A 25 -7.19 -7.16 1.69
CA GLY A 25 -6.77 -7.61 0.37
C GLY A 25 -7.87 -8.38 -0.36
N ALA A 26 -8.55 -9.27 0.33
CA ALA A 26 -9.67 -10.03 -0.23
C ALA A 26 -10.80 -9.09 -0.66
N TRP A 27 -11.11 -8.07 0.15
CA TRP A 27 -12.12 -7.08 -0.19
C TRP A 27 -11.75 -6.28 -1.44
N ILE A 28 -10.49 -5.83 -1.53
CA ILE A 28 -10.00 -5.09 -2.69
C ILE A 28 -10.16 -5.94 -3.97
N GLY A 29 -9.68 -7.17 -3.94
CA GLY A 29 -9.72 -8.05 -5.09
C GLY A 29 -11.13 -8.48 -5.48
N THR A 30 -11.94 -8.86 -4.50
CA THR A 30 -13.33 -9.34 -4.75
C THR A 30 -14.18 -8.24 -5.37
N ASN A 31 -13.94 -6.99 -5.04
CA ASN A 31 -14.70 -5.85 -5.57
C ASN A 31 -14.13 -5.29 -6.89
N GLY A 32 -13.20 -5.99 -7.51
CA GLY A 32 -12.66 -5.59 -8.80
C GLY A 32 -11.74 -4.38 -8.75
N ASN A 33 -11.18 -4.07 -7.58
CA ASN A 33 -10.26 -2.95 -7.42
C ASN A 33 -8.82 -3.38 -7.64
N THR A 34 -7.94 -2.40 -7.82
CA THR A 34 -6.51 -2.60 -7.97
C THR A 34 -5.79 -2.04 -6.75
N LEU A 35 -4.88 -2.83 -6.18
CA LEU A 35 -4.02 -2.37 -5.09
C LEU A 35 -2.82 -1.61 -5.66
N VAL A 36 -2.52 -0.45 -5.09
CA VAL A 36 -1.26 0.26 -5.30
C VAL A 36 -0.53 0.29 -3.97
N TYR A 37 0.69 -0.23 -3.94
CA TYR A 37 1.44 -0.33 -2.68
C TYR A 37 2.97 -0.25 -2.92
N GLY A 38 3.74 -0.48 -1.87
CA GLY A 38 5.19 -0.29 -1.91
C GLY A 38 6.02 -1.36 -2.64
N GLY A 39 5.40 -2.44 -3.12
CA GLY A 39 6.08 -3.41 -3.97
C GLY A 39 6.80 -4.55 -3.25
N SER A 40 6.89 -4.54 -1.92
CA SER A 40 7.61 -5.56 -1.18
C SER A 40 6.84 -6.89 -1.11
N LYS A 41 7.61 -7.99 -1.11
CA LYS A 41 7.10 -9.34 -0.87
C LYS A 41 7.07 -9.68 0.62
N SER A 42 7.78 -8.92 1.45
CA SER A 42 8.00 -9.24 2.87
C SER A 42 6.86 -8.80 3.76
N GLY A 43 6.63 -9.54 4.85
CA GLY A 43 5.74 -9.17 5.93
C GLY A 43 4.31 -8.86 5.50
N LEU A 44 3.72 -7.82 6.08
CA LEU A 44 2.34 -7.42 5.82
C LEU A 44 2.12 -6.95 4.38
N MET A 45 3.12 -6.32 3.77
CA MET A 45 3.02 -5.92 2.36
C MET A 45 2.82 -7.12 1.45
N GLY A 46 3.60 -8.18 1.65
CA GLY A 46 3.47 -9.41 0.87
C GLY A 46 2.13 -10.10 1.10
N GLU A 47 1.67 -10.14 2.35
CA GLU A 47 0.36 -10.71 2.68
C GLU A 47 -0.78 -9.96 1.99
N LEU A 48 -0.72 -8.62 1.98
CA LEU A 48 -1.73 -7.81 1.32
C LEU A 48 -1.77 -8.08 -0.18
N ALA A 49 -0.61 -8.03 -0.84
CA ALA A 49 -0.51 -8.25 -2.28
C ALA A 49 -1.02 -9.64 -2.67
N GLU A 50 -0.59 -10.68 -1.93
CA GLU A 50 -1.04 -12.05 -2.18
C GLU A 50 -2.54 -12.19 -2.02
N SER A 51 -3.11 -11.59 -0.99
CA SER A 51 -4.55 -11.65 -0.73
C SER A 51 -5.37 -11.02 -1.84
N VAL A 52 -4.91 -9.90 -2.39
CA VAL A 52 -5.56 -9.26 -3.54
C VAL A 52 -5.50 -10.15 -4.78
N LEU A 53 -4.34 -10.73 -5.06
CA LEU A 53 -4.16 -11.62 -6.22
C LEU A 53 -5.02 -12.87 -6.10
N GLN A 54 -5.07 -13.49 -4.93
CA GLN A 54 -5.90 -14.68 -4.69
C GLN A 54 -7.40 -14.39 -4.85
N ALA A 55 -7.81 -13.18 -4.57
CA ALA A 55 -9.21 -12.75 -4.74
C ALA A 55 -9.54 -12.29 -6.17
N GLY A 56 -8.61 -12.42 -7.10
CA GLY A 56 -8.80 -12.07 -8.50
C GLY A 56 -8.54 -10.61 -8.84
N GLY A 57 -7.98 -9.84 -7.91
CA GLY A 57 -7.65 -8.44 -8.14
C GLY A 57 -6.30 -8.25 -8.82
N LYS A 58 -5.97 -6.99 -9.08
CA LYS A 58 -4.68 -6.59 -9.66
C LYS A 58 -3.85 -5.86 -8.63
N VAL A 59 -2.51 -5.95 -8.76
CA VAL A 59 -1.57 -5.34 -7.83
C VAL A 59 -0.52 -4.57 -8.61
N ILE A 60 -0.35 -3.30 -8.27
CA ILE A 60 0.71 -2.44 -8.80
C ILE A 60 1.66 -2.13 -7.65
N GLY A 61 2.91 -2.55 -7.77
CA GLY A 61 3.97 -2.21 -6.82
C GLY A 61 4.75 -1.01 -7.32
N VAL A 62 5.07 -0.08 -6.43
CA VAL A 62 5.90 1.08 -6.74
C VAL A 62 7.12 1.04 -5.83
N GLU A 63 8.30 0.83 -6.40
CA GLU A 63 9.49 0.57 -5.59
C GLU A 63 10.73 1.28 -6.15
N PRO A 64 11.53 1.94 -5.29
CA PRO A 64 12.78 2.52 -5.74
C PRO A 64 13.77 1.45 -6.21
N GLN A 65 14.61 1.78 -7.17
CA GLN A 65 15.58 0.85 -7.72
C GLN A 65 16.48 0.22 -6.65
N PHE A 66 16.87 0.99 -5.64
CA PHE A 66 17.76 0.45 -4.60
C PHE A 66 17.11 -0.65 -3.76
N PHE A 67 15.80 -0.65 -3.57
CA PHE A 67 15.09 -1.75 -2.91
C PHE A 67 15.02 -2.98 -3.80
N ILE A 68 14.82 -2.78 -5.10
CA ILE A 68 14.82 -3.87 -6.07
C ILE A 68 16.19 -4.56 -6.09
N ASP A 69 17.26 -3.76 -6.12
CA ASP A 69 18.64 -4.26 -6.09
C ASP A 69 18.95 -5.01 -4.78
N ALA A 70 18.30 -4.63 -3.69
CA ALA A 70 18.45 -5.31 -2.39
C ALA A 70 17.57 -6.56 -2.24
N GLY A 71 16.74 -6.88 -3.22
CA GLY A 71 15.91 -8.09 -3.23
C GLY A 71 14.55 -7.96 -2.55
N PHE A 72 14.08 -6.74 -2.30
CA PHE A 72 12.78 -6.51 -1.65
C PHE A 72 11.61 -6.41 -2.64
N VAL A 73 11.73 -7.04 -3.79
CA VAL A 73 10.70 -6.96 -4.83
C VAL A 73 9.78 -8.19 -4.81
N TYR A 74 8.50 -7.97 -5.08
CA TYR A 74 7.52 -9.02 -5.34
C TYR A 74 7.28 -9.09 -6.84
N ASP A 75 7.90 -10.03 -7.51
CA ASP A 75 7.91 -10.15 -8.98
C ASP A 75 6.67 -10.86 -9.57
N GLU A 76 5.81 -11.41 -8.72
CA GLU A 76 4.57 -12.08 -9.16
C GLU A 76 3.36 -11.15 -9.22
N ILE A 77 3.53 -9.86 -8.90
CA ILE A 77 2.46 -8.87 -8.97
C ILE A 77 2.14 -8.49 -10.42
N THR A 78 0.97 -7.85 -10.61
CA THR A 78 0.48 -7.50 -11.94
C THR A 78 1.41 -6.53 -12.68
N GLU A 79 1.91 -5.52 -11.97
CA GLU A 79 2.81 -4.51 -12.53
C GLU A 79 3.77 -4.00 -11.46
N LEU A 80 5.03 -3.81 -11.85
CA LEU A 80 6.04 -3.20 -10.97
C LEU A 80 6.52 -1.91 -11.63
N ILE A 81 6.34 -0.80 -10.93
CA ILE A 81 6.81 0.51 -11.37
C ILE A 81 8.07 0.83 -10.59
N THR A 82 9.18 1.02 -11.30
CA THR A 82 10.46 1.36 -10.69
C THR A 82 10.63 2.86 -10.64
N THR A 83 11.02 3.39 -9.49
CA THR A 83 11.32 4.80 -9.31
C THR A 83 12.80 4.99 -8.96
N LYS A 84 13.31 6.21 -9.15
CA LYS A 84 14.72 6.49 -8.89
C LYS A 84 15.01 6.70 -7.39
N ASP A 85 14.02 7.20 -6.63
CA ASP A 85 14.16 7.50 -5.20
C ASP A 85 12.81 7.46 -4.48
N MET A 86 12.83 7.70 -3.17
CA MET A 86 11.63 7.67 -2.33
C MET A 86 10.67 8.82 -2.63
N SER A 87 11.17 9.97 -3.04
CA SER A 87 10.37 11.12 -3.41
C SER A 87 9.48 10.82 -4.62
N GLU A 88 10.08 10.24 -5.66
CA GLU A 88 9.36 9.83 -6.86
C GLU A 88 8.35 8.72 -6.56
N ARG A 89 8.73 7.76 -5.68
CA ARG A 89 7.82 6.70 -5.22
C ARG A 89 6.56 7.28 -4.57
N LYS A 90 6.73 8.20 -3.62
CA LYS A 90 5.61 8.84 -2.93
C LYS A 90 4.69 9.58 -3.90
N ALA A 91 5.27 10.35 -4.82
CA ALA A 91 4.51 11.07 -5.83
C ALA A 91 3.73 10.12 -6.74
N LYS A 92 4.34 9.00 -7.14
CA LYS A 92 3.71 8.01 -8.02
C LYS A 92 2.56 7.29 -7.35
N MET A 93 2.70 6.94 -6.08
CA MET A 93 1.63 6.29 -5.32
C MET A 93 0.41 7.19 -5.16
N ILE A 94 0.62 8.49 -4.99
CA ILE A 94 -0.47 9.46 -4.92
C ILE A 94 -1.11 9.65 -6.30
N GLU A 95 -0.31 9.77 -7.35
CA GLU A 95 -0.79 9.94 -8.72
C GLU A 95 -1.71 8.80 -9.16
N LEU A 96 -1.33 7.55 -8.84
CA LEU A 96 -2.06 6.36 -9.27
C LEU A 96 -3.34 6.12 -8.47
N GLY A 97 -3.41 6.57 -7.22
CA GLY A 97 -4.49 6.22 -6.31
C GLY A 97 -5.77 7.01 -6.52
N ASP A 98 -6.91 6.33 -6.50
CA ASP A 98 -8.24 6.93 -6.47
C ASP A 98 -8.77 7.06 -5.05
N ALA A 99 -8.27 6.22 -4.15
CA ALA A 99 -8.56 6.24 -2.72
C ALA A 99 -7.30 5.83 -1.96
N PHE A 100 -7.20 6.23 -0.69
CA PHE A 100 -6.01 6.02 0.12
C PHE A 100 -6.37 5.43 1.47
N ILE A 101 -5.69 4.36 1.86
CA ILE A 101 -5.88 3.68 3.14
C ILE A 101 -4.54 3.61 3.86
N ALA A 102 -4.50 4.07 5.10
CA ALA A 102 -3.34 3.86 5.98
C ALA A 102 -3.65 2.74 6.96
N PHE A 103 -2.86 1.69 6.90
CA PHE A 103 -2.91 0.56 7.82
C PHE A 103 -1.85 0.78 8.92
N PRO A 104 -2.04 0.28 10.14
CA PRO A 104 -1.04 0.44 11.19
C PRO A 104 0.36 0.08 10.74
N GLY A 105 1.30 1.02 10.93
CA GLY A 105 2.68 0.86 10.50
C GLY A 105 3.60 1.78 11.30
N GLY A 106 4.82 1.95 10.83
CA GLY A 106 5.80 2.82 11.47
C GLY A 106 5.69 4.28 11.04
N THR A 107 6.76 5.02 11.29
CA THR A 107 6.85 6.45 10.94
C THR A 107 6.72 6.72 9.44
N GLY A 108 7.16 5.77 8.60
CA GLY A 108 7.03 5.90 7.14
C GLY A 108 5.58 5.96 6.69
N THR A 109 4.72 5.10 7.25
CA THR A 109 3.29 5.10 6.96
C THR A 109 2.64 6.42 7.40
N LEU A 110 3.02 6.92 8.57
CA LEU A 110 2.50 8.18 9.08
C LEU A 110 2.89 9.35 8.17
N GLU A 111 4.14 9.40 7.74
CA GLU A 111 4.62 10.43 6.82
C GLU A 111 3.85 10.40 5.50
N GLU A 112 3.67 9.22 4.92
CA GLU A 112 2.98 9.05 3.65
C GLU A 112 1.52 9.49 3.73
N ILE A 113 0.78 9.04 4.73
CA ILE A 113 -0.63 9.40 4.87
C ILE A 113 -0.83 10.87 5.23
N THR A 114 0.07 11.45 6.00
CA THR A 114 0.02 12.86 6.35
C THR A 114 0.18 13.73 5.10
N GLU A 115 1.06 13.35 4.18
CA GLU A 115 1.23 14.06 2.92
C GLU A 115 -0.06 14.01 2.08
N VAL A 116 -0.71 12.84 2.00
CA VAL A 116 -1.99 12.69 1.30
C VAL A 116 -3.07 13.59 1.94
N MET A 117 -3.19 13.56 3.26
CA MET A 117 -4.17 14.37 3.98
C MET A 117 -3.94 15.86 3.77
N SER A 118 -2.69 16.30 3.74
CA SER A 118 -2.33 17.67 3.43
C SER A 118 -2.81 18.09 2.04
N LYS A 119 -2.61 17.26 1.04
CA LYS A 119 -3.04 17.53 -0.34
C LYS A 119 -4.56 17.60 -0.46
N VAL A 120 -5.28 16.74 0.24
CA VAL A 120 -6.74 16.77 0.29
C VAL A 120 -7.22 18.07 0.96
N SER A 121 -6.63 18.43 2.09
CA SER A 121 -6.97 19.65 2.83
C SER A 121 -6.74 20.92 1.99
N LEU A 122 -5.69 20.94 1.18
CA LEU A 122 -5.38 22.06 0.31
C LEU A 122 -6.11 22.01 -1.04
N LYS A 123 -7.00 21.04 -1.22
CA LYS A 123 -7.76 20.81 -2.46
C LYS A 123 -6.90 20.54 -3.69
N HIS A 124 -5.68 20.05 -3.47
CA HIS A 124 -4.79 19.59 -4.54
C HIS A 124 -5.10 18.16 -4.97
N LEU A 125 -5.87 17.44 -4.16
CA LEU A 125 -6.24 16.06 -4.38
C LEU A 125 -7.67 15.85 -3.89
N ASP A 126 -8.54 15.34 -4.75
CA ASP A 126 -9.92 15.03 -4.42
C ASP A 126 -10.09 13.52 -4.36
N ALA A 127 -9.83 12.93 -3.20
CA ALA A 127 -9.90 11.49 -3.01
C ALA A 127 -10.18 11.13 -1.55
N PRO A 128 -10.92 10.03 -1.29
CA PRO A 128 -11.13 9.56 0.08
C PRO A 128 -9.83 9.04 0.70
N CYS A 129 -9.67 9.34 1.99
CA CYS A 129 -8.52 8.93 2.77
C CYS A 129 -9.01 8.29 4.07
N ILE A 130 -8.62 7.03 4.31
CA ILE A 130 -9.09 6.22 5.43
C ILE A 130 -7.92 5.82 6.31
N LEU A 131 -8.03 6.09 7.61
CA LEU A 131 -7.10 5.57 8.60
C LEU A 131 -7.69 4.29 9.18
N TYR A 132 -7.05 3.16 8.93
CA TYR A 132 -7.52 1.87 9.42
C TYR A 132 -7.09 1.71 10.88
N ASN A 133 -8.06 1.80 11.79
CA ASN A 133 -7.81 1.70 13.22
C ASN A 133 -8.00 0.25 13.69
N LEU A 134 -6.88 -0.42 14.00
CA LEU A 134 -6.89 -1.79 14.51
C LEU A 134 -6.31 -1.81 15.91
N ASN A 135 -7.10 -2.30 16.88
CA ASN A 135 -6.71 -2.39 18.30
C ASN A 135 -6.25 -1.06 18.90
N GLY A 136 -6.81 0.05 18.45
CA GLY A 136 -6.49 1.38 18.97
C GLY A 136 -5.14 1.92 18.54
N TYR A 137 -4.54 1.34 17.53
CA TYR A 137 -3.25 1.78 17.00
C TYR A 137 -3.25 3.25 16.60
#